data_a96493c07a64dbe3ffcf5fbe6edcc2ef
#
_entry.id   a96493c07a64dbe3ffcf5fbe6edcc2ef
#
_cell.length_a   1.000
_cell.length_b   1.000
_cell.length_c   1.000
_cell.angle_alpha   90.00
_cell.angle_beta   90.00
_cell.angle_gamma   90.00
#
_symmetry.space_group_name_H-M   'P 1'
#
loop_
_entity.id
_entity.type
_entity.pdbx_description
1 polymer ?
#
loop_
_entity_poly.entity_id
_entity_poly.type
_entity_poly.pdbx_seq_one_letter_code
_entity_poly.pdbx_strand_id
1 'polypeptide(L)'
;VISNKNVATFIKEFKVQLPKGAHMDFLPGSYAQIKIPTFSIDYDKDIDKELIGDEYLPAWKKFGLFPLKCVNTEPTIRAYSMANYPAEGDVFMLTVRIATPPFKADRSGFMDVNPGIASSYIFTLKPGDKVIMSGPYGDFHPHFDSKREMIWVGGGAGMAPLRAQIMHMTKTLHTKDREMHYFYGARALNEVFYLDDFLQLEKEYPNFHFHLALDRPDPAADAAGVKYTAGFVHQVMYNTYLKDHEAPEDIEYYMCGPGPMSKAVVGMLDSLGVE
;
A
#
# COMPACT_ATOMS: atom_id res chain seq x y z
N VAL A 1 2.69 -4.24 19.37
CA VAL A 1 3.39 -3.61 18.24
C VAL A 1 4.85 -4.03 18.26
N ILE A 2 5.39 -4.52 17.15
CA ILE A 2 6.80 -4.86 17.00
C ILE A 2 7.56 -3.83 16.17
N SER A 3 6.91 -3.16 15.24
CA SER A 3 7.49 -2.05 14.49
C SER A 3 6.41 -1.13 13.94
N ASN A 4 6.74 0.14 13.76
CA ASN A 4 5.82 1.13 13.21
C ASN A 4 6.58 2.33 12.63
N LYS A 5 7.19 2.15 11.48
CA LYS A 5 8.04 3.18 10.88
C LYS A 5 7.60 3.53 9.47
N ASN A 6 7.91 4.76 9.06
CA ASN A 6 7.60 5.21 7.71
C ASN A 6 8.39 4.41 6.67
N VAL A 7 7.70 4.02 5.63
CA VAL A 7 8.26 3.41 4.40
C VAL A 7 8.08 4.32 3.20
N ALA A 8 7.26 5.35 3.34
CA ALA A 8 7.08 6.45 2.41
C ALA A 8 6.77 7.71 3.23
N THR A 9 6.71 8.87 2.60
CA THR A 9 6.53 10.16 3.31
C THR A 9 5.34 10.12 4.27
N PHE A 10 4.23 9.56 3.85
CA PHE A 10 2.97 9.57 4.61
C PHE A 10 2.43 8.17 4.91
N ILE A 11 3.24 7.13 4.73
CA ILE A 11 2.81 5.73 4.93
C ILE A 11 3.76 5.05 5.90
N LYS A 12 3.18 4.42 6.93
CA LYS A 12 3.89 3.55 7.86
C LYS A 12 3.67 2.08 7.52
N GLU A 13 4.71 1.29 7.72
CA GLU A 13 4.61 -0.16 7.88
C GLU A 13 4.38 -0.45 9.36
N PHE A 14 3.22 -0.98 9.66
CA PHE A 14 2.76 -1.26 11.02
C PHE A 14 2.68 -2.77 11.23
N LYS A 15 3.49 -3.29 12.15
CA LYS A 15 3.54 -4.72 12.45
C LYS A 15 3.13 -5.01 13.88
N VAL A 16 2.24 -5.98 14.04
CA VAL A 16 1.74 -6.43 15.34
C VAL A 16 1.95 -7.93 15.45
N GLN A 17 2.62 -8.37 16.50
CA GLN A 17 2.80 -9.78 16.83
C GLN A 17 1.54 -10.33 17.48
N LEU A 18 1.06 -11.48 17.03
CA LEU A 18 0.00 -12.19 17.72
C LEU A 18 0.49 -12.64 19.13
N PRO A 19 -0.43 -12.83 20.08
CA PRO A 19 -0.08 -13.38 21.39
C PRO A 19 0.64 -14.72 21.26
N LYS A 20 1.52 -15.03 22.19
CA LYS A 20 2.26 -16.30 22.23
C LYS A 20 1.29 -17.49 22.17
N GLY A 21 1.52 -18.40 21.22
CA GLY A 21 0.70 -19.58 21.01
C GLY A 21 -0.54 -19.36 20.16
N ALA A 22 -0.85 -18.12 19.79
CA ALA A 22 -1.91 -17.83 18.84
C ALA A 22 -1.44 -18.05 17.41
N HIS A 23 -2.34 -18.53 16.56
CA HIS A 23 -2.11 -18.75 15.14
C HIS A 23 -3.28 -18.21 14.33
N MET A 24 -2.98 -17.71 13.14
CA MET A 24 -4.01 -17.20 12.23
C MET A 24 -3.81 -17.82 10.84
N ASP A 25 -4.78 -18.65 10.42
CA ASP A 25 -4.86 -19.12 9.04
C ASP A 25 -5.59 -18.06 8.20
N PHE A 26 -5.00 -17.67 7.09
CA PHE A 26 -5.62 -16.68 6.19
C PHE A 26 -5.15 -16.87 4.75
N LEU A 27 -5.92 -16.30 3.82
CA LEU A 27 -5.55 -16.21 2.42
C LEU A 27 -4.93 -14.84 2.11
N PRO A 28 -3.98 -14.74 1.17
CA PRO A 28 -3.36 -13.46 0.82
C PRO A 28 -4.40 -12.50 0.24
N GLY A 29 -4.38 -11.26 0.69
CA GLY A 29 -5.39 -10.24 0.34
C GLY A 29 -6.47 -10.04 1.38
N SER A 30 -6.50 -10.86 2.44
CA SER A 30 -7.40 -10.67 3.57
C SER A 30 -7.11 -9.35 4.30
N TYR A 31 -8.12 -8.84 4.99
CA TYR A 31 -7.96 -7.67 5.86
C TYR A 31 -8.13 -8.02 7.33
N ALA A 32 -7.59 -7.17 8.18
CA ALA A 32 -7.78 -7.19 9.61
C ALA A 32 -8.57 -5.97 10.05
N GLN A 33 -9.16 -6.04 11.24
CA GLN A 33 -9.80 -4.88 11.89
C GLN A 33 -8.99 -4.49 13.12
N ILE A 34 -8.84 -3.20 13.34
CA ILE A 34 -8.21 -2.65 14.54
C ILE A 34 -9.25 -1.84 15.32
N LYS A 35 -9.30 -2.05 16.63
CA LYS A 35 -10.12 -1.27 17.52
C LYS A 35 -9.42 0.05 17.85
N ILE A 36 -10.11 1.15 17.64
CA ILE A 36 -9.62 2.50 17.89
C ILE A 36 -10.29 3.02 19.16
N PRO A 37 -9.51 3.30 20.25
CA PRO A 37 -10.07 3.84 21.48
C PRO A 37 -10.45 5.33 21.34
N THR A 38 -11.09 5.87 22.35
CA THR A 38 -11.21 7.32 22.50
C THR A 38 -9.82 7.91 22.76
N PHE A 39 -9.56 9.10 22.22
CA PHE A 39 -8.28 9.77 22.39
C PHE A 39 -8.36 11.27 22.09
N SER A 40 -7.37 11.98 22.54
CA SER A 40 -7.02 13.33 22.09
C SER A 40 -5.53 13.32 21.73
N ILE A 41 -5.22 13.44 20.45
CA ILE A 41 -3.87 13.32 19.90
C ILE A 41 -3.42 14.69 19.39
N ASP A 42 -2.18 15.05 19.75
CA ASP A 42 -1.43 16.16 19.19
C ASP A 42 -0.29 15.57 18.35
N TYR A 43 -0.26 15.84 17.05
CA TYR A 43 0.72 15.23 16.14
C TYR A 43 2.16 15.55 16.55
N ASP A 44 2.43 16.78 16.98
CA ASP A 44 3.79 17.17 17.36
C ASP A 44 4.29 16.46 18.62
N LYS A 45 3.40 16.24 19.59
CA LYS A 45 3.75 15.62 20.88
C LYS A 45 3.68 14.09 20.86
N ASP A 46 2.70 13.53 20.13
CA ASP A 46 2.31 12.15 20.28
C ASP A 46 2.83 11.23 19.16
N ILE A 47 3.23 11.79 18.01
CA ILE A 47 3.85 11.02 16.92
C ILE A 47 5.36 11.07 17.07
N ASP A 48 5.98 9.90 17.19
CA ASP A 48 7.44 9.78 17.33
C ASP A 48 8.14 10.14 16.00
N LYS A 49 8.88 11.22 16.02
CA LYS A 49 9.59 11.72 14.84
C LYS A 49 10.72 10.78 14.39
N GLU A 50 11.33 10.04 15.32
CA GLU A 50 12.34 9.03 14.97
C GLU A 50 11.76 7.89 14.12
N LEU A 51 10.49 7.52 14.39
CA LEU A 51 9.80 6.48 13.62
C LEU A 51 9.34 6.98 12.24
N ILE A 52 9.19 8.30 12.05
CA ILE A 52 9.00 8.89 10.72
C ILE A 52 10.31 8.81 9.94
N GLY A 53 11.41 9.24 10.55
CA GLY A 53 12.74 9.22 9.97
C GLY A 53 13.12 10.52 9.26
N ASP A 54 14.42 10.79 9.24
CA ASP A 54 14.98 12.04 8.73
C ASP A 54 14.68 12.26 7.25
N GLU A 55 14.51 11.19 6.48
CA GLU A 55 14.17 11.26 5.06
C GLU A 55 12.83 11.94 4.79
N TYR A 56 11.85 11.72 5.67
CA TYR A 56 10.47 12.18 5.46
C TYR A 56 10.09 13.39 6.32
N LEU A 57 10.82 13.67 7.39
CA LEU A 57 10.50 14.78 8.30
C LEU A 57 10.41 16.14 7.61
N PRO A 58 11.28 16.50 6.65
CA PRO A 58 11.16 17.78 5.94
C PRO A 58 9.81 17.98 5.27
N ALA A 59 9.25 16.96 4.65
CA ALA A 59 7.93 17.03 4.01
C ALA A 59 6.81 17.20 5.04
N TRP A 60 6.89 16.50 6.17
CA TRP A 60 5.93 16.66 7.27
C TRP A 60 5.89 18.10 7.79
N LYS A 61 7.05 18.74 7.92
CA LYS A 61 7.16 20.15 8.32
C LYS A 61 6.62 21.08 7.23
N LYS A 62 7.03 20.84 5.99
CA LYS A 62 6.64 21.66 4.83
C LYS A 62 5.13 21.68 4.63
N PHE A 63 4.46 20.54 4.77
CA PHE A 63 3.02 20.42 4.57
C PHE A 63 2.20 20.72 5.83
N GLY A 64 2.84 21.05 6.95
CA GLY A 64 2.16 21.50 8.15
C GLY A 64 1.40 20.40 8.90
N LEU A 65 1.93 19.17 8.95
CA LEU A 65 1.28 18.08 9.67
C LEU A 65 1.41 18.21 11.18
N PHE A 66 2.55 18.68 11.71
CA PHE A 66 2.78 18.72 13.15
C PHE A 66 1.84 19.62 13.95
N PRO A 67 1.29 20.72 13.41
CA PRO A 67 0.24 21.45 14.10
C PRO A 67 -1.11 20.76 14.21
N LEU A 68 -1.32 19.65 13.49
CA LEU A 68 -2.59 18.93 13.50
C LEU A 68 -2.88 18.28 14.84
N LYS A 69 -4.16 18.23 15.17
CA LYS A 69 -4.71 17.53 16.34
C LYS A 69 -5.88 16.67 15.88
N CYS A 70 -6.07 15.56 16.54
CA CYS A 70 -7.15 14.64 16.24
C CYS A 70 -7.84 14.20 17.53
N VAL A 71 -9.16 14.23 17.53
CA VAL A 71 -9.97 13.80 18.68
C VAL A 71 -10.91 12.69 18.24
N ASN A 72 -10.96 11.62 19.02
CA ASN A 72 -11.95 10.55 18.85
C ASN A 72 -12.79 10.45 20.13
N THR A 73 -14.09 10.70 20.02
CA THR A 73 -15.01 10.73 21.17
C THR A 73 -15.70 9.40 21.43
N GLU A 74 -15.67 8.47 20.48
CA GLU A 74 -16.29 7.15 20.61
C GLU A 74 -15.36 6.06 20.09
N PRO A 75 -15.23 4.90 20.79
CA PRO A 75 -14.50 3.76 20.25
C PRO A 75 -15.06 3.36 18.90
N THR A 76 -14.19 3.01 17.96
CA THR A 76 -14.57 2.58 16.63
C THR A 76 -13.67 1.46 16.13
N ILE A 77 -14.00 0.90 14.98
CA ILE A 77 -13.24 -0.17 14.32
C ILE A 77 -12.95 0.27 12.89
N ARG A 78 -11.74 -0.01 12.42
CA ARG A 78 -11.35 0.22 11.02
C ARG A 78 -10.69 -1.01 10.44
N ALA A 79 -10.92 -1.23 9.16
CA ALA A 79 -10.37 -2.34 8.40
C ALA A 79 -9.14 -1.90 7.61
N TYR A 80 -8.11 -2.75 7.61
CA TYR A 80 -6.90 -2.58 6.81
C TYR A 80 -6.51 -3.91 6.19
N SER A 81 -6.22 -3.91 4.89
CA SER A 81 -5.68 -5.09 4.22
C SER A 81 -4.31 -5.45 4.79
N MET A 82 -4.06 -6.75 4.95
CA MET A 82 -2.76 -7.22 5.41
C MET A 82 -1.76 -7.25 4.25
N ALA A 83 -0.56 -6.73 4.52
CA ALA A 83 0.55 -6.78 3.58
C ALA A 83 1.37 -8.07 3.68
N ASN A 84 1.29 -8.76 4.81
CA ASN A 84 1.92 -10.06 4.99
C ASN A 84 1.14 -11.17 4.30
N TYR A 85 1.87 -12.16 3.79
CA TYR A 85 1.29 -13.40 3.29
C TYR A 85 1.47 -14.51 4.33
N PRO A 86 0.72 -15.64 4.22
CA PRO A 86 0.68 -16.65 5.29
C PRO A 86 2.04 -17.16 5.76
N ALA A 87 3.00 -17.34 4.86
CA ALA A 87 4.33 -17.85 5.20
C ALA A 87 5.18 -16.91 6.07
N GLU A 88 4.79 -15.65 6.22
CA GLU A 88 5.52 -14.68 7.07
C GLU A 88 5.23 -14.86 8.56
N GLY A 89 4.33 -15.77 8.93
CA GLY A 89 4.09 -16.12 10.33
C GLY A 89 2.93 -15.36 10.98
N ASP A 90 2.89 -15.44 12.30
CA ASP A 90 1.75 -15.00 13.11
C ASP A 90 1.84 -13.51 13.44
N VAL A 91 1.72 -12.68 12.42
CA VAL A 91 1.77 -11.22 12.51
C VAL A 91 0.63 -10.60 11.70
N PHE A 92 0.24 -9.39 12.09
CA PHE A 92 -0.48 -8.46 11.22
C PHE A 92 0.51 -7.42 10.73
N MET A 93 0.66 -7.31 9.43
CA MET A 93 1.47 -6.28 8.79
C MET A 93 0.57 -5.41 7.91
N LEU A 94 0.49 -4.12 8.24
CA LEU A 94 -0.35 -3.16 7.55
C LEU A 94 0.52 -2.06 6.93
N THR A 95 0.06 -1.49 5.82
CA THR A 95 0.61 -0.24 5.27
C THR A 95 -0.45 0.83 5.46
N VAL A 96 -0.16 1.82 6.32
CA VAL A 96 -1.15 2.80 6.76
C VAL A 96 -0.74 4.19 6.32
N ARG A 97 -1.57 4.81 5.49
CA ARG A 97 -1.40 6.22 5.12
C ARG A 97 -2.03 7.13 6.15
N ILE A 98 -1.31 8.17 6.58
CA ILE A 98 -1.88 9.22 7.40
C ILE A 98 -2.94 9.98 6.59
N ALA A 99 -4.19 10.02 7.09
CA ALA A 99 -5.28 10.72 6.45
C ALA A 99 -5.38 12.14 7.00
N THR A 100 -4.77 13.09 6.30
CA THR A 100 -4.82 14.51 6.65
C THR A 100 -6.18 15.13 6.30
N PRO A 101 -6.56 16.25 6.93
CA PRO A 101 -7.70 17.02 6.44
C PRO A 101 -7.47 17.45 4.99
N PRO A 102 -8.55 17.71 4.23
CA PRO A 102 -8.40 18.29 2.89
C PRO A 102 -7.69 19.63 2.95
N PHE A 103 -6.99 19.98 1.89
CA PHE A 103 -6.47 21.35 1.74
C PHE A 103 -7.60 22.34 1.47
N LYS A 104 -7.44 23.57 1.96
CA LYS A 104 -8.30 24.69 1.58
C LYS A 104 -8.22 24.92 0.06
N ALA A 105 -9.27 25.49 -0.52
CA ALA A 105 -9.33 25.74 -1.95
C ALA A 105 -8.18 26.63 -2.46
N ASP A 106 -7.73 27.59 -1.65
CA ASP A 106 -6.60 28.47 -1.93
C ASP A 106 -5.24 27.83 -1.63
N ARG A 107 -5.22 26.59 -1.13
CA ARG A 107 -4.04 25.83 -0.72
C ARG A 107 -3.18 26.49 0.36
N SER A 108 -3.75 27.40 1.15
CA SER A 108 -3.06 28.08 2.25
C SER A 108 -2.80 27.18 3.48
N GLY A 109 -3.38 25.99 3.51
CA GLY A 109 -3.23 25.03 4.58
C GLY A 109 -4.37 24.01 4.56
N PHE A 110 -4.44 23.19 5.59
CA PHE A 110 -5.53 22.23 5.77
C PHE A 110 -6.82 22.91 6.23
N MET A 111 -7.94 22.35 5.82
CA MET A 111 -9.24 22.73 6.37
C MET A 111 -9.28 22.37 7.87
N ASP A 112 -10.05 23.16 8.63
CA ASP A 112 -10.23 22.96 10.07
C ASP A 112 -11.27 21.84 10.32
N VAL A 113 -10.89 20.61 9.99
CA VAL A 113 -11.66 19.40 10.24
C VAL A 113 -10.74 18.34 10.83
N ASN A 114 -11.35 17.39 11.54
CA ASN A 114 -10.60 16.33 12.18
C ASN A 114 -9.85 15.47 11.14
N PRO A 115 -8.55 15.17 11.35
CA PRO A 115 -7.85 14.16 10.51
C PRO A 115 -8.45 12.78 10.68
N GLY A 116 -7.98 11.81 9.87
CA GLY A 116 -8.40 10.42 9.98
C GLY A 116 -8.14 9.84 11.37
N ILE A 117 -9.18 9.34 12.01
CA ILE A 117 -9.14 8.84 13.39
C ILE A 117 -8.22 7.64 13.52
N ALA A 118 -8.41 6.63 12.66
CA ALA A 118 -7.62 5.39 12.72
C ALA A 118 -6.15 5.62 12.40
N SER A 119 -5.85 6.36 11.33
CA SER A 119 -4.46 6.62 10.94
C SER A 119 -3.74 7.50 11.96
N SER A 120 -4.42 8.49 12.55
CA SER A 120 -3.85 9.30 13.63
C SER A 120 -3.45 8.43 14.83
N TYR A 121 -4.35 7.53 15.25
CA TYR A 121 -4.07 6.59 16.34
C TYR A 121 -2.87 5.69 16.01
N ILE A 122 -2.89 5.05 14.85
CA ILE A 122 -1.82 4.13 14.46
C ILE A 122 -0.47 4.85 14.40
N PHE A 123 -0.43 6.09 13.92
CA PHE A 123 0.83 6.84 13.82
C PHE A 123 1.45 7.18 15.18
N THR A 124 0.67 7.16 16.27
CA THR A 124 1.20 7.36 17.63
C THR A 124 1.75 6.09 18.28
N LEU A 125 1.48 4.92 17.71
CA LEU A 125 1.86 3.64 18.31
C LEU A 125 3.36 3.37 18.14
N LYS A 126 3.95 2.76 19.18
CA LYS A 126 5.38 2.47 19.28
C LYS A 126 5.59 0.99 19.59
N PRO A 127 6.77 0.43 19.28
CA PRO A 127 7.10 -0.92 19.71
C PRO A 127 6.85 -1.12 21.22
N GLY A 128 6.18 -2.21 21.54
CA GLY A 128 5.76 -2.53 22.91
C GLY A 128 4.33 -2.13 23.25
N ASP A 129 3.70 -1.25 22.47
CA ASP A 129 2.29 -0.90 22.67
C ASP A 129 1.39 -2.08 22.36
N LYS A 130 0.26 -2.16 23.06
CA LYS A 130 -0.76 -3.18 22.82
C LYS A 130 -1.93 -2.60 22.08
N VAL A 131 -2.44 -3.38 21.13
CA VAL A 131 -3.63 -3.05 20.33
C VAL A 131 -4.59 -4.24 20.31
N ILE A 132 -5.84 -3.96 20.01
CA ILE A 132 -6.88 -4.99 19.84
C ILE A 132 -7.19 -5.09 18.37
N MET A 133 -6.92 -6.26 17.82
CA MET A 133 -7.17 -6.56 16.42
C MET A 133 -7.93 -7.86 16.27
N SER A 134 -8.63 -7.99 15.16
CA SER A 134 -9.33 -9.20 14.77
C SER A 134 -9.15 -9.47 13.27
N GLY A 135 -9.33 -10.71 12.88
CA GLY A 135 -9.19 -11.16 11.50
C GLY A 135 -8.92 -12.66 11.45
N PRO A 136 -8.76 -13.23 10.24
CA PRO A 136 -8.83 -12.55 8.94
C PRO A 136 -10.26 -12.35 8.45
N TYR A 137 -10.44 -11.40 7.52
CA TYR A 137 -11.71 -11.12 6.84
C TYR A 137 -11.46 -10.86 5.35
N GLY A 138 -12.56 -10.87 4.58
CA GLY A 138 -12.55 -10.45 3.19
C GLY A 138 -12.42 -11.59 2.19
N ASP A 139 -12.63 -11.24 0.94
CA ASP A 139 -12.69 -12.17 -0.19
C ASP A 139 -11.82 -11.72 -1.39
N PHE A 140 -10.95 -10.73 -1.18
CA PHE A 140 -10.05 -10.25 -2.21
C PHE A 140 -8.82 -11.15 -2.32
N HIS A 141 -8.96 -12.21 -3.10
CA HIS A 141 -7.91 -13.22 -3.27
C HIS A 141 -7.67 -13.53 -4.75
N PRO A 142 -6.46 -13.98 -5.12
CA PRO A 142 -6.21 -14.48 -6.47
C PRO A 142 -7.12 -15.67 -6.80
N HIS A 143 -7.47 -15.81 -8.06
CA HIS A 143 -8.13 -17.02 -8.56
C HIS A 143 -7.06 -18.10 -8.76
N PHE A 144 -6.86 -18.92 -7.73
CA PHE A 144 -5.76 -19.89 -7.69
C PHE A 144 -5.88 -20.99 -8.77
N ASP A 145 -7.10 -21.36 -9.15
CA ASP A 145 -7.35 -22.40 -10.14
C ASP A 145 -7.26 -21.92 -11.59
N SER A 146 -7.16 -20.64 -11.81
CA SER A 146 -7.04 -20.06 -13.13
C SER A 146 -5.63 -20.20 -13.69
N LYS A 147 -5.53 -20.25 -15.01
CA LYS A 147 -4.26 -20.16 -15.75
C LYS A 147 -4.14 -18.88 -16.55
N ARG A 148 -5.11 -17.99 -16.41
CA ARG A 148 -5.12 -16.70 -17.09
C ARG A 148 -3.97 -15.82 -16.59
N GLU A 149 -3.49 -14.96 -17.47
CA GLU A 149 -2.53 -13.92 -17.11
C GLU A 149 -3.06 -13.04 -15.99
N MET A 150 -2.17 -12.61 -15.09
CA MET A 150 -2.51 -11.77 -13.96
C MET A 150 -1.83 -10.41 -14.06
N ILE A 151 -2.59 -9.35 -13.83
CA ILE A 151 -2.04 -8.00 -13.65
C ILE A 151 -2.52 -7.44 -12.32
N TRP A 152 -1.57 -7.08 -11.46
CA TRP A 152 -1.82 -6.28 -10.27
C TRP A 152 -1.52 -4.82 -10.58
N VAL A 153 -2.37 -3.92 -10.08
CA VAL A 153 -2.21 -2.47 -10.22
C VAL A 153 -2.33 -1.82 -8.86
N GLY A 154 -1.31 -1.11 -8.44
CA GLY A 154 -1.30 -0.50 -7.11
C GLY A 154 -0.74 0.91 -7.08
N GLY A 155 -1.04 1.58 -5.97
CA GLY A 155 -0.50 2.88 -5.63
C GLY A 155 -0.65 3.13 -4.14
N GLY A 156 0.30 3.85 -3.55
CA GLY A 156 0.29 4.19 -2.14
C GLY A 156 0.12 2.99 -1.21
N ALA A 157 -0.73 3.11 -0.21
CA ALA A 157 -1.01 2.06 0.76
C ALA A 157 -1.73 0.84 0.16
N GLY A 158 -2.26 0.95 -1.06
CA GLY A 158 -2.81 -0.18 -1.81
C GLY A 158 -1.81 -1.29 -2.12
N MET A 159 -0.53 -1.03 -1.89
CA MET A 159 0.54 -2.02 -1.90
C MET A 159 0.21 -3.25 -1.03
N ALA A 160 -0.46 -3.07 0.11
CA ALA A 160 -0.59 -4.13 1.11
C ALA A 160 -1.19 -5.44 0.57
N PRO A 161 -2.44 -5.49 0.08
CA PRO A 161 -3.03 -6.76 -0.36
C PRO A 161 -2.32 -7.31 -1.60
N LEU A 162 -1.81 -6.42 -2.46
CA LEU A 162 -1.14 -6.82 -3.69
C LEU A 162 0.21 -7.47 -3.39
N ARG A 163 0.98 -6.91 -2.46
CA ARG A 163 2.22 -7.54 -2.00
C ARG A 163 1.94 -8.94 -1.45
N ALA A 164 0.94 -9.07 -0.59
CA ALA A 164 0.58 -10.36 0.00
C ALA A 164 0.24 -11.40 -1.07
N GLN A 165 -0.55 -11.02 -2.06
CA GLN A 165 -0.95 -11.91 -3.15
C GLN A 165 0.24 -12.30 -4.03
N ILE A 166 1.06 -11.33 -4.43
CA ILE A 166 2.23 -11.56 -5.29
C ILE A 166 3.25 -12.48 -4.59
N MET A 167 3.55 -12.20 -3.33
CA MET A 167 4.50 -13.01 -2.56
C MET A 167 3.99 -14.45 -2.39
N HIS A 168 2.70 -14.63 -2.15
CA HIS A 168 2.11 -15.95 -2.01
C HIS A 168 2.15 -16.73 -3.33
N MET A 169 1.77 -16.10 -4.44
CA MET A 169 1.79 -16.71 -5.77
C MET A 169 3.20 -17.15 -6.18
N THR A 170 4.20 -16.36 -5.82
CA THR A 170 5.61 -16.63 -6.18
C THR A 170 6.32 -17.49 -5.13
N LYS A 171 6.49 -16.97 -3.92
CA LYS A 171 7.32 -17.61 -2.87
C LYS A 171 6.71 -18.87 -2.27
N THR A 172 5.37 -18.96 -2.19
CA THR A 172 4.69 -20.13 -1.61
C THR A 172 4.26 -21.11 -2.68
N LEU A 173 3.55 -20.66 -3.71
CA LEU A 173 2.99 -21.51 -4.75
C LEU A 173 3.97 -21.77 -5.90
N HIS A 174 5.04 -20.99 -6.00
CA HIS A 174 6.01 -21.10 -7.09
C HIS A 174 5.36 -21.14 -8.48
N THR A 175 4.37 -20.29 -8.70
CA THR A 175 3.60 -20.23 -9.95
C THR A 175 4.51 -19.88 -11.12
N LYS A 176 4.63 -20.80 -12.09
CA LYS A 176 5.48 -20.65 -13.27
C LYS A 176 4.73 -20.72 -14.60
N ASP A 177 3.48 -21.14 -14.55
CA ASP A 177 2.62 -21.39 -15.73
C ASP A 177 1.60 -20.29 -15.98
N ARG A 178 1.77 -19.15 -15.33
CA ARG A 178 0.97 -17.94 -15.54
C ARG A 178 1.90 -16.75 -15.73
N GLU A 179 1.60 -15.91 -16.70
CA GLU A 179 2.26 -14.59 -16.85
C GLU A 179 1.71 -13.65 -15.79
N MET A 180 2.60 -12.98 -15.05
CA MET A 180 2.25 -12.12 -13.93
C MET A 180 2.95 -10.78 -14.04
N HIS A 181 2.19 -9.68 -13.97
CA HIS A 181 2.71 -8.31 -14.03
C HIS A 181 2.21 -7.50 -12.86
N TYR A 182 3.08 -6.69 -12.28
CA TYR A 182 2.70 -5.71 -11.26
C TYR A 182 3.06 -4.30 -11.73
N PHE A 183 2.04 -3.47 -11.91
CA PHE A 183 2.19 -2.05 -12.22
C PHE A 183 1.95 -1.24 -10.96
N TYR A 184 2.96 -0.52 -10.50
CA TYR A 184 2.87 0.31 -9.31
C TYR A 184 3.15 1.76 -9.64
N GLY A 185 2.24 2.67 -9.26
CA GLY A 185 2.37 4.09 -9.48
C GLY A 185 2.77 4.84 -8.21
N ALA A 186 3.73 5.74 -8.32
CA ALA A 186 4.18 6.61 -7.25
C ALA A 186 4.59 7.98 -7.81
N ARG A 187 4.75 8.97 -6.92
CA ARG A 187 5.20 10.30 -7.32
C ARG A 187 6.69 10.36 -7.57
N ALA A 188 7.48 9.67 -6.75
CA ALA A 188 8.93 9.68 -6.79
C ALA A 188 9.48 8.39 -6.19
N LEU A 189 10.77 8.13 -6.39
CA LEU A 189 11.42 6.93 -5.88
C LEU A 189 11.28 6.76 -4.37
N ASN A 190 11.38 7.85 -3.60
CA ASN A 190 11.27 7.79 -2.14
C ASN A 190 9.86 7.45 -1.63
N GLU A 191 8.88 7.38 -2.51
CA GLU A 191 7.52 6.93 -2.21
C GLU A 191 7.30 5.45 -2.55
N VAL A 192 8.30 4.77 -3.10
CA VAL A 192 8.22 3.35 -3.47
C VAL A 192 8.86 2.51 -2.37
N PHE A 193 8.06 1.67 -1.74
CA PHE A 193 8.54 0.73 -0.72
C PHE A 193 8.41 -0.71 -1.22
N TYR A 194 9.21 -1.61 -0.64
CA TYR A 194 9.35 -3.02 -1.08
C TYR A 194 9.91 -3.19 -2.49
N LEU A 195 10.53 -2.16 -3.04
CA LEU A 195 11.10 -2.20 -4.39
C LEU A 195 12.08 -3.36 -4.58
N ASP A 196 13.00 -3.54 -3.63
CA ASP A 196 14.01 -4.59 -3.70
C ASP A 196 13.39 -5.99 -3.72
N ASP A 197 12.28 -6.20 -3.00
CA ASP A 197 11.56 -7.46 -3.00
C ASP A 197 11.04 -7.80 -4.40
N PHE A 198 10.42 -6.84 -5.08
CA PHE A 198 9.87 -7.06 -6.41
C PHE A 198 10.95 -7.21 -7.48
N LEU A 199 12.04 -6.46 -7.37
CA LEU A 199 13.18 -6.63 -8.26
C LEU A 199 13.83 -8.00 -8.09
N GLN A 200 13.90 -8.50 -6.86
CA GLN A 200 14.41 -9.85 -6.60
C GLN A 200 13.47 -10.92 -7.17
N LEU A 201 12.15 -10.73 -7.07
CA LEU A 201 11.18 -11.65 -7.68
C LEU A 201 11.35 -11.74 -9.20
N GLU A 202 11.60 -10.62 -9.88
CA GLU A 202 11.88 -10.62 -11.33
C GLU A 202 13.08 -11.49 -11.69
N LYS A 203 14.10 -11.51 -10.84
CA LYS A 203 15.29 -12.34 -11.05
C LYS A 203 15.00 -13.83 -10.81
N GLU A 204 14.17 -14.15 -9.83
CA GLU A 204 13.86 -15.52 -9.46
C GLU A 204 12.76 -16.15 -10.34
N TYR A 205 11.82 -15.35 -10.83
CA TYR A 205 10.64 -15.79 -11.58
C TYR A 205 10.59 -15.11 -12.95
N PRO A 206 11.00 -15.81 -14.04
CA PRO A 206 10.99 -15.22 -15.39
C PRO A 206 9.60 -14.79 -15.89
N ASN A 207 8.54 -15.33 -15.30
CA ASN A 207 7.15 -15.00 -15.61
C ASN A 207 6.57 -13.89 -14.74
N PHE A 208 7.36 -13.26 -13.86
CA PHE A 208 6.95 -12.12 -13.07
C PHE A 208 7.70 -10.85 -13.52
N HIS A 209 6.94 -9.77 -13.74
CA HIS A 209 7.46 -8.49 -14.23
C HIS A 209 6.95 -7.35 -13.37
N PHE A 210 7.88 -6.56 -12.84
CA PHE A 210 7.57 -5.36 -12.06
C PHE A 210 7.72 -4.12 -12.94
N HIS A 211 6.67 -3.29 -13.00
CA HIS A 211 6.63 -2.06 -13.78
C HIS A 211 6.40 -0.87 -12.84
N LEU A 212 7.42 -0.04 -12.69
CA LEU A 212 7.32 1.17 -11.88
C LEU A 212 6.92 2.36 -12.76
N ALA A 213 5.83 3.03 -12.39
CA ALA A 213 5.41 4.29 -12.99
C ALA A 213 5.66 5.43 -11.98
N LEU A 214 6.41 6.44 -12.39
CA LEU A 214 6.59 7.66 -11.61
C LEU A 214 5.93 8.82 -12.35
N ASP A 215 5.24 9.71 -11.64
CA ASP A 215 4.44 10.79 -12.24
C ASP A 215 5.20 11.62 -13.26
N ARG A 216 6.50 11.78 -13.03
CA ARG A 216 7.39 12.59 -13.86
C ARG A 216 8.81 12.01 -13.82
N PRO A 217 9.71 12.46 -14.71
CA PRO A 217 11.12 12.09 -14.60
C PRO A 217 11.67 12.40 -13.20
N ASP A 218 12.40 11.43 -12.64
CA ASP A 218 12.94 11.49 -11.28
C ASP A 218 14.46 11.34 -11.30
N PRO A 219 15.21 12.45 -11.07
CA PRO A 219 16.68 12.40 -11.04
C PRO A 219 17.24 11.44 -10.00
N ALA A 220 16.56 11.25 -8.87
CA ALA A 220 17.01 10.32 -7.83
C ALA A 220 16.90 8.87 -8.30
N ALA A 221 15.83 8.53 -9.01
CA ALA A 221 15.67 7.20 -9.61
C ALA A 221 16.71 6.97 -10.72
N ASP A 222 16.96 7.96 -11.55
CA ASP A 222 17.97 7.89 -12.60
C ASP A 222 19.38 7.67 -11.99
N ALA A 223 19.73 8.43 -10.95
CA ALA A 223 21.01 8.30 -10.26
C ALA A 223 21.17 6.94 -9.57
N ALA A 224 20.08 6.37 -9.05
CA ALA A 224 20.08 5.05 -8.40
C ALA A 224 20.05 3.89 -9.41
N GLY A 225 19.91 4.16 -10.70
CA GLY A 225 19.81 3.13 -11.73
C GLY A 225 18.49 2.34 -11.67
N VAL A 226 17.44 2.90 -11.09
CA VAL A 226 16.13 2.26 -10.98
C VAL A 226 15.37 2.45 -12.29
N LYS A 227 14.90 1.34 -12.86
CA LYS A 227 14.10 1.37 -14.08
C LYS A 227 12.67 1.79 -13.76
N TYR A 228 12.18 2.79 -14.48
CA TYR A 228 10.78 3.26 -14.39
C TYR A 228 10.32 3.86 -15.70
N THR A 229 9.02 4.06 -15.83
CA THR A 229 8.42 4.82 -16.93
C THR A 229 7.73 6.06 -16.35
N ALA A 230 8.00 7.24 -16.90
CA ALA A 230 7.34 8.47 -16.47
C ALA A 230 5.89 8.50 -16.97
N GLY A 231 4.96 8.84 -16.07
CA GLY A 231 3.53 8.93 -16.36
C GLY A 231 2.68 8.30 -15.27
N PHE A 232 1.38 8.48 -15.36
CA PHE A 232 0.42 7.83 -14.47
C PHE A 232 0.33 6.33 -14.77
N VAL A 233 0.07 5.53 -13.76
CA VAL A 233 0.13 4.07 -13.87
C VAL A 233 -0.80 3.52 -14.95
N HIS A 234 -2.01 4.08 -15.12
CA HIS A 234 -2.94 3.62 -16.18
C HIS A 234 -2.41 3.91 -17.59
N GLN A 235 -1.73 5.05 -17.78
CA GLN A 235 -1.10 5.40 -19.05
C GLN A 235 0.10 4.48 -19.34
N VAL A 236 0.90 4.21 -18.33
CA VAL A 236 2.06 3.31 -18.45
C VAL A 236 1.59 1.89 -18.80
N MET A 237 0.56 1.37 -18.14
CA MET A 237 -0.04 0.07 -18.45
C MET A 237 -0.48 -0.01 -19.92
N TYR A 238 -1.21 0.99 -20.37
CA TYR A 238 -1.71 1.03 -21.74
C TYR A 238 -0.58 1.15 -22.75
N ASN A 239 0.30 2.15 -22.59
CA ASN A 239 1.33 2.48 -23.57
C ASN A 239 2.44 1.44 -23.67
N THR A 240 2.79 0.78 -22.57
CA THR A 240 3.91 -0.15 -22.53
C THR A 240 3.50 -1.61 -22.69
N TYR A 241 2.22 -1.94 -22.50
CA TYR A 241 1.81 -3.33 -22.49
C TYR A 241 0.45 -3.60 -23.15
N LEU A 242 -0.64 -2.97 -22.67
CA LEU A 242 -1.99 -3.38 -23.05
C LEU A 242 -2.40 -3.00 -24.48
N LYS A 243 -1.89 -1.90 -25.02
CA LYS A 243 -2.24 -1.45 -26.36
C LYS A 243 -1.87 -2.47 -27.45
N ASP A 244 -0.81 -3.24 -27.24
CA ASP A 244 -0.31 -4.24 -28.16
C ASP A 244 -0.64 -5.68 -27.71
N HIS A 245 -1.40 -5.84 -26.65
CA HIS A 245 -1.82 -7.15 -26.15
C HIS A 245 -2.97 -7.71 -27.00
N GLU A 246 -2.87 -8.98 -27.38
CA GLU A 246 -3.86 -9.61 -28.25
C GLU A 246 -5.25 -9.76 -27.63
N ALA A 247 -5.31 -10.00 -26.31
CA ALA A 247 -6.56 -10.25 -25.60
C ALA A 247 -6.52 -9.66 -24.17
N PRO A 248 -6.54 -8.32 -24.03
CA PRO A 248 -6.53 -7.71 -22.69
C PRO A 248 -7.76 -8.07 -21.85
N GLU A 249 -8.89 -8.42 -22.47
CA GLU A 249 -10.11 -8.87 -21.83
C GLU A 249 -9.99 -10.25 -21.18
N ASP A 250 -9.00 -11.05 -21.56
CA ASP A 250 -8.75 -12.37 -20.96
C ASP A 250 -7.80 -12.32 -19.75
N ILE A 251 -7.28 -11.17 -19.41
CA ILE A 251 -6.41 -10.98 -18.26
C ILE A 251 -7.26 -10.82 -16.99
N GLU A 252 -6.79 -11.35 -15.88
CA GLU A 252 -7.36 -11.13 -14.55
C GLU A 252 -6.64 -9.94 -13.89
N TYR A 253 -7.40 -8.92 -13.52
CA TYR A 253 -6.87 -7.69 -12.93
C TYR A 253 -7.18 -7.61 -11.45
N TYR A 254 -6.18 -7.26 -10.65
CA TYR A 254 -6.26 -7.08 -9.20
C TYR A 254 -5.75 -5.68 -8.88
N MET A 255 -6.59 -4.86 -8.26
CA MET A 255 -6.28 -3.44 -8.08
C MET A 255 -6.56 -2.98 -6.67
N CYS A 256 -5.64 -2.17 -6.14
CA CYS A 256 -5.82 -1.48 -4.86
C CYS A 256 -4.99 -0.19 -4.85
N GLY A 257 -5.62 0.92 -4.49
CA GLY A 257 -4.93 2.21 -4.42
C GLY A 257 -5.89 3.39 -4.29
N PRO A 258 -5.39 4.61 -4.45
CA PRO A 258 -6.21 5.82 -4.36
C PRO A 258 -7.38 5.83 -5.34
N GLY A 259 -8.50 6.42 -4.93
CA GLY A 259 -9.72 6.50 -5.75
C GLY A 259 -9.50 7.05 -7.17
N PRO A 260 -8.78 8.17 -7.35
CA PRO A 260 -8.49 8.70 -8.68
C PRO A 260 -7.71 7.72 -9.58
N MET A 261 -6.74 6.99 -9.02
CA MET A 261 -6.01 5.95 -9.74
C MET A 261 -6.94 4.83 -10.17
N SER A 262 -7.74 4.32 -9.25
CA SER A 262 -8.69 3.24 -9.52
C SER A 262 -9.68 3.62 -10.62
N LYS A 263 -10.21 4.83 -10.55
CA LYS A 263 -11.13 5.36 -11.57
C LYS A 263 -10.47 5.44 -12.95
N ALA A 264 -9.24 5.93 -13.02
CA ALA A 264 -8.49 6.05 -14.27
C ALA A 264 -8.15 4.68 -14.87
N VAL A 265 -7.76 3.72 -14.04
CA VAL A 265 -7.48 2.35 -14.47
C VAL A 265 -8.74 1.67 -15.00
N VAL A 266 -9.86 1.74 -14.27
CA VAL A 266 -11.13 1.15 -14.69
C VAL A 266 -11.57 1.76 -16.03
N GLY A 267 -11.52 3.09 -16.19
CA GLY A 267 -11.88 3.75 -17.44
C GLY A 267 -11.02 3.29 -18.62
N MET A 268 -9.73 3.10 -18.42
CA MET A 268 -8.82 2.59 -19.43
C MET A 268 -9.17 1.13 -19.78
N LEU A 269 -9.40 0.28 -18.79
CA LEU A 269 -9.76 -1.13 -19.01
C LEU A 269 -11.11 -1.28 -19.69
N ASP A 270 -12.10 -0.47 -19.33
CA ASP A 270 -13.41 -0.42 -20.01
C ASP A 270 -13.24 -0.15 -21.51
N SER A 271 -12.33 0.76 -21.86
CA SER A 271 -12.04 1.08 -23.27
C SER A 271 -11.44 -0.08 -24.06
N LEU A 272 -10.89 -1.08 -23.36
CA LEU A 272 -10.31 -2.29 -23.94
C LEU A 272 -11.27 -3.49 -23.91
N GLY A 273 -12.50 -3.29 -23.45
CA GLY A 273 -13.51 -4.35 -23.38
C GLY A 273 -13.35 -5.30 -22.21
N VAL A 274 -12.65 -4.88 -21.17
CA VAL A 274 -12.56 -5.64 -19.90
C VAL A 274 -13.84 -5.41 -19.11
N GLU A 275 -14.52 -6.50 -18.68
CA GLU A 275 -15.76 -6.47 -17.89
C GLU A 275 -15.50 -6.49 -16.38
#